data_b26a33b909a3b4324486c39409cc4f14
#
_entry.id   b26a33b909a3b4324486c39409cc4f14
#
_cell.length_a   1.000
_cell.length_b   1.000
_cell.length_c   1.000
_cell.angle_alpha   90.00
_cell.angle_beta   90.00
_cell.angle_gamma   90.00
#
_symmetry.space_group_name_H-M   'P 1'
#
loop_
_entity.id
_entity.type
_entity.pdbx_description
1 polymer ?
#
loop_
_entity_poly.entity_id
_entity_poly.type
_entity_poly.pdbx_seq_one_letter_code
_entity_poly.pdbx_strand_id
1 'polypeptide(L)'
;MKTELKSLILQKIKKTNLKSFSCYDFVDIAPYKTISKSLERMEDAGEIKRIIYGVYCLSLFDEVLKLPILPSIDDVANCIARKHKWSICPSGNLALNIMGLSTQVPATYSYLSSGPYKEYFIYSNKLCFKRTMAKEIIDYSYKTLLLIQCIKTLGKENINEDVIILLKNKLSNEDKEKALKETLTTTIWIRDIIVSICKEKL
;
A
#
# COMPACT_ATOMS: atom_id res chain seq x y z
N MET A 1 -12.40 17.24 28.34
CA MET A 1 -12.65 15.90 27.76
C MET A 1 -12.87 15.88 26.23
N LYS A 2 -13.87 16.59 25.65
CA LYS A 2 -14.11 16.51 24.18
C LYS A 2 -13.00 17.13 23.33
N THR A 3 -12.49 18.30 23.72
CA THR A 3 -11.38 19.02 23.05
C THR A 3 -10.07 18.25 23.18
N GLU A 4 -9.85 17.60 24.27
CA GLU A 4 -8.68 16.80 24.57
C GLU A 4 -8.56 15.56 23.67
N LEU A 5 -9.67 14.81 23.47
CA LEU A 5 -9.70 13.64 22.59
C LEU A 5 -9.38 14.01 21.14
N LYS A 6 -9.96 15.10 20.63
CA LYS A 6 -9.65 15.62 19.30
C LYS A 6 -8.15 15.96 19.17
N SER A 7 -7.58 16.64 20.17
CA SER A 7 -6.16 16.98 20.20
C SER A 7 -5.28 15.72 20.14
N LEU A 8 -5.61 14.67 20.90
CA LEU A 8 -4.88 13.39 20.88
C LEU A 8 -4.97 12.69 19.51
N ILE A 9 -6.14 12.69 18.86
CA ILE A 9 -6.31 12.16 17.50
C ILE A 9 -5.41 12.91 16.53
N LEU A 10 -5.46 14.24 16.52
CA LEU A 10 -4.62 15.06 15.62
C LEU A 10 -3.13 14.90 15.87
N GLN A 11 -2.70 14.81 17.14
CA GLN A 11 -1.32 14.53 17.50
C GLN A 11 -0.87 13.17 16.96
N LYS A 12 -1.70 12.13 17.08
CA LYS A 12 -1.38 10.81 16.56
C LYS A 12 -1.27 10.82 15.03
N ILE A 13 -2.20 11.46 14.33
CA ILE A 13 -2.14 11.61 12.86
C ILE A 13 -0.79 12.23 12.45
N LYS A 14 -0.37 13.32 13.11
CA LYS A 14 0.90 14.00 12.83
C LYS A 14 2.10 13.12 13.15
N LYS A 15 2.12 12.50 14.34
CA LYS A 15 3.23 11.65 14.81
C LYS A 15 3.46 10.43 13.89
N THR A 16 2.38 9.82 13.41
CA THR A 16 2.45 8.62 12.56
C THR A 16 2.37 8.94 11.07
N ASN A 17 2.28 10.23 10.70
CA ASN A 17 2.17 10.72 9.33
C ASN A 17 1.06 10.04 8.52
N LEU A 18 -0.08 9.75 9.15
CA LEU A 18 -1.23 9.13 8.48
C LEU A 18 -1.86 10.12 7.50
N LYS A 19 -1.82 9.80 6.22
CA LYS A 19 -2.50 10.58 5.17
C LYS A 19 -3.98 10.23 5.09
N SER A 20 -4.33 8.99 5.39
CA SER A 20 -5.69 8.51 5.55
C SER A 20 -5.81 7.63 6.79
N PHE A 21 -6.97 7.65 7.45
CA PHE A 21 -7.19 6.99 8.73
C PHE A 21 -8.65 6.53 8.90
N SER A 22 -8.84 5.62 9.83
CA SER A 22 -10.13 5.06 10.24
C SER A 22 -10.27 5.12 11.76
N CYS A 23 -11.44 4.81 12.29
CA CYS A 23 -11.65 4.70 13.75
C CYS A 23 -10.67 3.72 14.40
N TYR A 24 -10.28 2.65 13.70
CA TYR A 24 -9.40 1.60 14.22
C TYR A 24 -7.98 2.08 14.48
N ASP A 25 -7.54 3.13 13.79
CA ASP A 25 -6.21 3.72 14.01
C ASP A 25 -6.09 4.44 15.38
N PHE A 26 -7.21 4.62 16.12
CA PHE A 26 -7.28 5.38 17.37
C PHE A 26 -7.88 4.61 18.55
N VAL A 27 -8.13 3.31 18.44
CA VAL A 27 -8.77 2.50 19.50
C VAL A 27 -7.90 2.33 20.75
N ASP A 28 -6.62 2.64 20.68
CA ASP A 28 -5.70 2.74 21.81
C ASP A 28 -5.87 4.04 22.62
N ILE A 29 -6.50 5.07 22.03
CA ILE A 29 -6.77 6.36 22.70
C ILE A 29 -8.12 6.32 23.45
N ALA A 30 -9.15 5.76 22.80
CA ALA A 30 -10.49 5.68 23.39
C ALA A 30 -11.32 4.56 22.70
N PRO A 31 -12.43 4.10 23.35
CA PRO A 31 -13.31 3.10 22.77
C PRO A 31 -13.83 3.49 21.38
N TYR A 32 -14.02 2.52 20.49
CA TYR A 32 -14.45 2.70 19.09
C TYR A 32 -15.66 3.67 18.94
N LYS A 33 -16.71 3.48 19.74
CA LYS A 33 -17.90 4.35 19.70
C LYS A 33 -17.60 5.83 20.01
N THR A 34 -16.65 6.07 20.91
CA THR A 34 -16.22 7.42 21.29
C THR A 34 -15.40 8.05 20.17
N ILE A 35 -14.47 7.29 19.57
CA ILE A 35 -13.69 7.71 18.39
C ILE A 35 -14.64 8.01 17.23
N SER A 36 -15.56 7.11 16.90
CA SER A 36 -16.51 7.29 15.78
C SER A 36 -17.28 8.60 15.90
N LYS A 37 -17.84 8.89 17.09
CA LYS A 37 -18.54 10.16 17.36
C LYS A 37 -17.63 11.40 17.30
N SER A 38 -16.34 11.22 17.64
CA SER A 38 -15.35 12.31 17.54
C SER A 38 -15.03 12.61 16.08
N LEU A 39 -14.78 11.58 15.26
CA LEU A 39 -14.52 11.75 13.84
C LEU A 39 -15.73 12.32 13.08
N GLU A 40 -16.95 11.88 13.41
CA GLU A 40 -18.18 12.44 12.86
C GLU A 40 -18.28 13.95 13.12
N ARG A 41 -18.04 14.41 14.35
CA ARG A 41 -18.02 15.84 14.67
C ARG A 41 -16.91 16.61 13.97
N MET A 42 -15.75 16.01 13.79
CA MET A 42 -14.64 16.62 13.04
C MET A 42 -14.98 16.73 11.55
N GLU A 43 -15.72 15.76 10.99
CA GLU A 43 -16.24 15.80 9.62
C GLU A 43 -17.29 16.91 9.47
N ASP A 44 -18.27 17.00 10.40
CA ASP A 44 -19.29 18.05 10.43
C ASP A 44 -18.67 19.46 10.55
N ALA A 45 -17.56 19.57 11.27
CA ALA A 45 -16.80 20.82 11.40
C ALA A 45 -15.87 21.11 10.19
N GLY A 46 -15.84 20.24 9.19
CA GLY A 46 -15.02 20.40 8.00
C GLY A 46 -13.50 20.20 8.21
N GLU A 47 -13.08 19.70 9.38
CA GLU A 47 -11.66 19.51 9.72
C GLU A 47 -11.07 18.25 9.09
N ILE A 48 -11.92 17.26 8.86
CA ILE A 48 -11.59 16.03 8.13
C ILE A 48 -12.62 15.80 7.02
N LYS A 49 -12.22 15.06 6.01
CA LYS A 49 -13.07 14.68 4.88
C LYS A 49 -13.19 13.16 4.80
N ARG A 50 -14.38 12.66 4.58
CA ARG A 50 -14.62 11.24 4.29
C ARG A 50 -14.27 10.94 2.84
N ILE A 51 -13.42 9.94 2.62
CA ILE A 51 -13.03 9.45 1.29
C ILE A 51 -14.00 8.36 0.84
N ILE A 52 -14.20 7.37 1.71
CA ILE A 52 -15.20 6.31 1.61
C ILE A 52 -15.73 6.01 3.01
N TYR A 53 -16.73 5.16 3.12
CA TYR A 53 -17.31 4.79 4.41
C TYR A 53 -16.26 4.27 5.41
N GLY A 54 -16.08 5.04 6.49
CA GLY A 54 -15.16 4.75 7.60
C GLY A 54 -13.67 4.92 7.26
N VAL A 55 -13.33 5.67 6.21
CA VAL A 55 -11.98 6.12 5.88
C VAL A 55 -12.00 7.62 5.65
N TYR A 56 -11.12 8.33 6.34
CA TYR A 56 -11.05 9.79 6.39
C TYR A 56 -9.64 10.29 6.08
N CYS A 57 -9.53 11.57 5.73
CA CYS A 57 -8.28 12.33 5.66
C CYS A 57 -8.46 13.69 6.32
N LEU A 58 -7.38 14.39 6.62
CA LEU A 58 -7.43 15.80 7.03
C LEU A 58 -7.94 16.65 5.86
N SER A 59 -8.79 17.64 6.14
CA SER A 59 -9.18 18.67 5.18
C SER A 59 -8.04 19.67 5.02
N LEU A 60 -7.07 19.35 4.15
CA LEU A 60 -5.96 20.22 3.83
C LEU A 60 -6.17 20.88 2.46
N PHE A 61 -5.71 22.10 2.31
CA PHE A 61 -5.82 22.87 1.10
C PHE A 61 -4.44 23.41 0.69
N ASP A 62 -4.10 23.29 -0.58
CA ASP A 62 -2.89 23.87 -1.13
C ASP A 62 -3.19 25.32 -1.55
N GLU A 63 -2.60 26.28 -0.85
CA GLU A 63 -2.82 27.72 -1.08
C GLU A 63 -2.28 28.17 -2.44
N VAL A 64 -1.26 27.50 -2.97
CA VAL A 64 -0.61 27.84 -4.25
C VAL A 64 -1.44 27.31 -5.41
N LEU A 65 -1.78 26.01 -5.36
CA LEU A 65 -2.54 25.35 -6.42
C LEU A 65 -4.05 25.60 -6.32
N LYS A 66 -4.52 26.16 -5.21
CA LYS A 66 -5.96 26.37 -4.92
C LYS A 66 -6.78 25.08 -5.02
N LEU A 67 -6.20 23.96 -4.60
CA LEU A 67 -6.81 22.63 -4.66
C LEU A 67 -6.75 21.93 -3.29
N PRO A 68 -7.72 21.04 -2.98
CA PRO A 68 -7.66 20.21 -1.79
C PRO A 68 -6.54 19.16 -1.91
N ILE A 69 -5.75 19.01 -0.84
CA ILE A 69 -4.73 17.98 -0.73
C ILE A 69 -5.43 16.67 -0.34
N LEU A 70 -5.47 15.71 -1.26
CA LEU A 70 -6.07 14.40 -1.05
C LEU A 70 -4.98 13.32 -0.89
N PRO A 71 -5.22 12.28 -0.07
CA PRO A 71 -4.30 11.15 0.02
C PRO A 71 -4.26 10.36 -1.30
N SER A 72 -3.13 9.72 -1.54
CA SER A 72 -2.99 8.82 -2.70
C SER A 72 -3.89 7.59 -2.57
N ILE A 73 -4.13 6.90 -3.69
CA ILE A 73 -4.87 5.62 -3.67
C ILE A 73 -4.13 4.58 -2.80
N ASP A 74 -2.80 4.61 -2.79
CA ASP A 74 -1.99 3.73 -1.94
C ASP A 74 -2.20 4.03 -0.45
N ASP A 75 -2.24 5.30 -0.04
CA ASP A 75 -2.56 5.67 1.34
C ASP A 75 -3.94 5.12 1.76
N VAL A 76 -4.95 5.26 0.88
CA VAL A 76 -6.30 4.76 1.12
C VAL A 76 -6.33 3.23 1.19
N ALA A 77 -5.62 2.54 0.28
CA ALA A 77 -5.51 1.08 0.29
C ALA A 77 -4.89 0.57 1.59
N ASN A 78 -3.82 1.20 2.04
CA ASN A 78 -3.15 0.89 3.31
C ASN A 78 -4.05 1.17 4.52
N CYS A 79 -4.86 2.24 4.49
CA CYS A 79 -5.84 2.51 5.55
C CYS A 79 -6.92 1.42 5.62
N ILE A 80 -7.46 1.00 4.48
CA ILE A 80 -8.43 -0.10 4.39
C ILE A 80 -7.82 -1.39 4.93
N ALA A 81 -6.58 -1.70 4.55
CA ALA A 81 -5.86 -2.88 5.01
C ALA A 81 -5.68 -2.86 6.54
N ARG A 82 -5.23 -1.75 7.15
CA ARG A 82 -5.14 -1.59 8.60
C ARG A 82 -6.50 -1.76 9.29
N LYS A 83 -7.55 -1.12 8.76
CA LYS A 83 -8.92 -1.20 9.27
C LYS A 83 -9.41 -2.65 9.37
N HIS A 84 -9.07 -3.49 8.42
CA HIS A 84 -9.51 -4.88 8.33
C HIS A 84 -8.45 -5.89 8.78
N LYS A 85 -7.27 -5.44 9.20
CA LYS A 85 -6.10 -6.27 9.55
C LYS A 85 -5.67 -7.17 8.39
N TRP A 86 -5.75 -6.67 7.17
CA TRP A 86 -5.26 -7.37 5.99
C TRP A 86 -3.79 -7.04 5.74
N SER A 87 -3.04 -8.04 5.32
CA SER A 87 -1.75 -7.84 4.67
C SER A 87 -2.00 -7.63 3.18
N ILE A 88 -1.38 -6.61 2.58
CA ILE A 88 -1.54 -6.29 1.17
C ILE A 88 -0.19 -6.08 0.48
N CYS A 89 -0.14 -6.34 -0.82
CA CYS A 89 1.00 -6.02 -1.67
C CYS A 89 0.51 -5.54 -3.05
N PRO A 90 1.08 -4.47 -3.60
CA PRO A 90 0.81 -4.06 -4.97
C PRO A 90 1.03 -5.20 -5.97
N SER A 91 0.17 -5.29 -6.99
CA SER A 91 0.23 -6.32 -8.02
C SER A 91 -0.13 -5.78 -9.40
N GLY A 92 0.18 -6.53 -10.45
CA GLY A 92 -0.08 -6.12 -11.82
C GLY A 92 0.67 -4.84 -12.20
N ASN A 93 0.05 -3.99 -13.01
CA ASN A 93 0.66 -2.75 -13.49
C ASN A 93 1.05 -1.78 -12.37
N LEU A 94 0.38 -1.85 -11.21
CA LEU A 94 0.75 -1.05 -10.04
C LEU A 94 2.13 -1.46 -9.52
N ALA A 95 2.42 -2.75 -9.44
CA ALA A 95 3.73 -3.25 -9.03
C ALA A 95 4.83 -2.80 -10.01
N LEU A 96 4.56 -2.90 -11.32
CA LEU A 96 5.49 -2.43 -12.36
C LEU A 96 5.78 -0.93 -12.24
N ASN A 97 4.74 -0.13 -12.01
CA ASN A 97 4.88 1.32 -11.83
C ASN A 97 5.74 1.66 -10.60
N ILE A 98 5.47 1.03 -9.44
CA ILE A 98 6.23 1.24 -8.20
C ILE A 98 7.71 0.86 -8.37
N MET A 99 7.99 -0.20 -9.12
CA MET A 99 9.37 -0.64 -9.41
C MET A 99 10.02 0.13 -10.56
N GLY A 100 9.30 1.07 -11.20
CA GLY A 100 9.82 1.89 -12.29
C GLY A 100 9.95 1.15 -13.62
N LEU A 101 9.27 0.02 -13.77
CA LEU A 101 9.19 -0.76 -15.01
C LEU A 101 8.11 -0.25 -15.97
N SER A 102 7.25 0.63 -15.50
CA SER A 102 6.23 1.31 -16.29
C SER A 102 6.05 2.74 -15.78
N THR A 103 5.93 3.69 -16.71
CA THR A 103 5.59 5.09 -16.41
C THR A 103 4.08 5.35 -16.51
N GLN A 104 3.31 4.38 -16.97
CA GLN A 104 1.86 4.52 -17.13
C GLN A 104 1.17 4.50 -15.76
N VAL A 105 0.27 5.46 -15.54
CA VAL A 105 -0.61 5.45 -14.37
C VAL A 105 -1.59 4.27 -14.51
N PRO A 106 -1.66 3.35 -13.54
CA PRO A 106 -2.56 2.21 -13.64
C PRO A 106 -4.03 2.65 -13.67
N ALA A 107 -4.82 2.16 -14.63
CA ALA A 107 -6.26 2.36 -14.66
C ALA A 107 -6.97 1.67 -13.46
N THR A 108 -6.35 0.64 -12.91
CA THR A 108 -6.82 -0.08 -11.72
C THR A 108 -5.66 -0.28 -10.76
N TYR A 109 -5.82 0.18 -9.54
CA TYR A 109 -4.88 -0.03 -8.44
C TYR A 109 -5.15 -1.40 -7.82
N SER A 110 -4.38 -2.41 -8.21
CA SER A 110 -4.57 -3.79 -7.79
C SER A 110 -3.60 -4.17 -6.67
N TYR A 111 -4.14 -4.79 -5.62
CA TYR A 111 -3.36 -5.34 -4.50
C TYR A 111 -3.72 -6.82 -4.31
N LEU A 112 -2.71 -7.66 -4.08
CA LEU A 112 -2.92 -8.93 -3.40
C LEU A 112 -3.30 -8.65 -1.95
N SER A 113 -4.21 -9.45 -1.40
CA SER A 113 -4.73 -9.25 -0.05
C SER A 113 -4.98 -10.58 0.65
N SER A 114 -4.64 -10.65 1.93
CA SER A 114 -5.06 -11.77 2.81
C SER A 114 -6.57 -11.73 3.12
N GLY A 115 -7.23 -10.61 2.82
CA GLY A 115 -8.68 -10.44 2.95
C GLY A 115 -9.44 -10.96 1.73
N PRO A 116 -10.78 -10.84 1.73
CA PRO A 116 -11.62 -11.25 0.61
C PRO A 116 -11.40 -10.36 -0.62
N TYR A 117 -11.84 -10.83 -1.79
CA TYR A 117 -11.95 -9.98 -2.97
C TYR A 117 -12.86 -8.79 -2.69
N LYS A 118 -12.38 -7.57 -2.97
CA LYS A 118 -13.15 -6.35 -2.76
C LYS A 118 -12.71 -5.24 -3.69
N GLU A 119 -13.67 -4.47 -4.15
CA GLU A 119 -13.45 -3.32 -5.02
C GLU A 119 -13.99 -2.04 -4.38
N TYR A 120 -13.31 -0.95 -4.64
CA TYR A 120 -13.70 0.40 -4.25
C TYR A 120 -13.46 1.35 -5.41
N PHE A 121 -14.25 2.40 -5.48
CA PHE A 121 -14.00 3.54 -6.34
C PHE A 121 -13.54 4.70 -5.46
N ILE A 122 -12.31 5.14 -5.69
CA ILE A 122 -11.67 6.24 -4.96
C ILE A 122 -11.39 7.35 -5.96
N TYR A 123 -12.05 8.48 -5.79
CA TYR A 123 -12.10 9.54 -6.79
C TYR A 123 -12.59 8.96 -8.12
N SER A 124 -11.79 9.04 -9.20
CA SER A 124 -12.10 8.43 -10.51
C SER A 124 -11.38 7.10 -10.76
N ASN A 125 -10.70 6.54 -9.76
CA ASN A 125 -9.87 5.35 -9.91
C ASN A 125 -10.51 4.12 -9.26
N LYS A 126 -10.28 2.97 -9.87
CA LYS A 126 -10.67 1.67 -9.33
C LYS A 126 -9.56 1.11 -8.45
N LEU A 127 -9.88 0.80 -7.19
CA LEU A 127 -9.01 0.09 -6.24
C LEU A 127 -9.55 -1.34 -6.06
N CYS A 128 -8.73 -2.35 -6.29
CA CYS A 128 -9.10 -3.76 -6.24
C CYS A 128 -8.18 -4.53 -5.29
N PHE A 129 -8.76 -5.22 -4.31
CA PHE A 129 -8.08 -6.20 -3.48
C PHE A 129 -8.38 -7.60 -4.01
N LYS A 130 -7.35 -8.30 -4.48
CA LYS A 130 -7.44 -9.67 -4.99
C LYS A 130 -7.04 -10.63 -3.87
N ARG A 131 -7.95 -11.53 -3.52
CA ARG A 131 -7.68 -12.53 -2.48
C ARG A 131 -6.52 -13.43 -2.90
N THR A 132 -5.60 -13.64 -1.97
CA THR A 132 -4.56 -14.67 -2.03
C THR A 132 -4.43 -15.34 -0.68
N MET A 133 -3.70 -16.47 -0.62
CA MET A 133 -3.45 -17.12 0.66
C MET A 133 -2.58 -16.23 1.55
N ALA A 134 -2.93 -16.12 2.82
CA ALA A 134 -2.18 -15.29 3.78
C ALA A 134 -0.68 -15.66 3.79
N LYS A 135 -0.36 -16.95 3.69
CA LYS A 135 1.00 -17.47 3.60
C LYS A 135 1.79 -16.84 2.45
N GLU A 136 1.18 -16.65 1.28
CA GLU A 136 1.83 -16.04 0.11
C GLU A 136 2.20 -14.56 0.30
N ILE A 137 1.64 -13.89 1.31
CA ILE A 137 1.97 -12.49 1.64
C ILE A 137 2.90 -12.42 2.84
N ILE A 138 2.70 -13.28 3.86
CA ILE A 138 3.38 -13.19 5.15
C ILE A 138 4.80 -13.77 5.07
N ASP A 139 5.01 -14.79 4.24
CA ASP A 139 6.30 -15.50 4.14
C ASP A 139 7.40 -14.68 3.42
N TYR A 140 7.03 -13.55 2.81
CA TYR A 140 7.95 -12.70 2.06
C TYR A 140 8.05 -11.30 2.66
N SER A 141 9.23 -10.72 2.64
CA SER A 141 9.39 -9.29 2.86
C SER A 141 8.66 -8.50 1.74
N TYR A 142 8.27 -7.26 2.06
CA TYR A 142 7.53 -6.42 1.10
C TYR A 142 8.24 -6.29 -0.25
N LYS A 143 9.56 -6.09 -0.24
CA LYS A 143 10.36 -5.94 -1.48
C LYS A 143 10.45 -7.24 -2.27
N THR A 144 10.63 -8.36 -1.60
CA THR A 144 10.64 -9.69 -2.25
C THR A 144 9.29 -9.97 -2.89
N LEU A 145 8.20 -9.72 -2.17
CA LEU A 145 6.86 -9.95 -2.71
C LEU A 145 6.57 -9.04 -3.90
N LEU A 146 6.93 -7.76 -3.82
CA LEU A 146 6.79 -6.80 -4.91
C LEU A 146 7.59 -7.24 -6.15
N LEU A 147 8.83 -7.71 -5.95
CA LEU A 147 9.67 -8.27 -7.01
C LEU A 147 9.00 -9.48 -7.69
N ILE A 148 8.49 -10.43 -6.91
CA ILE A 148 7.73 -11.58 -7.41
C ILE A 148 6.52 -11.12 -8.24
N GLN A 149 5.78 -10.10 -7.78
CA GLN A 149 4.62 -9.58 -8.50
C GLN A 149 5.03 -8.91 -9.83
N CYS A 150 6.16 -8.21 -9.89
CA CYS A 150 6.68 -7.67 -11.12
C CYS A 150 7.04 -8.78 -12.12
N ILE A 151 7.77 -9.79 -11.67
CA ILE A 151 8.17 -10.93 -12.51
C ILE A 151 6.93 -11.67 -13.04
N LYS A 152 5.95 -11.96 -12.18
CA LYS A 152 4.69 -12.60 -12.58
C LYS A 152 3.90 -11.75 -13.58
N THR A 153 3.90 -10.44 -13.43
CA THR A 153 3.14 -9.52 -14.30
C THR A 153 3.77 -9.39 -15.68
N LEU A 154 5.11 -9.30 -15.76
CA LEU A 154 5.82 -9.26 -17.01
C LEU A 154 5.72 -10.59 -17.77
N GLY A 155 5.77 -11.71 -17.05
CA GLY A 155 5.93 -13.03 -17.63
C GLY A 155 7.39 -13.29 -18.08
N LYS A 156 7.75 -14.56 -18.16
CA LYS A 156 9.13 -15.00 -18.45
C LYS A 156 9.70 -14.39 -19.74
N GLU A 157 8.87 -14.31 -20.76
CA GLU A 157 9.28 -13.90 -22.13
C GLU A 157 9.60 -12.39 -22.24
N ASN A 158 9.12 -11.58 -21.30
CA ASN A 158 9.35 -10.13 -21.32
C ASN A 158 10.45 -9.67 -20.36
N ILE A 159 11.19 -10.59 -19.76
CA ILE A 159 12.31 -10.27 -18.86
C ILE A 159 13.62 -10.37 -19.62
N ASN A 160 14.08 -9.23 -20.10
CA ASN A 160 15.37 -9.05 -20.78
C ASN A 160 16.44 -8.50 -19.81
N GLU A 161 17.67 -8.29 -20.32
CA GLU A 161 18.78 -7.76 -19.52
C GLU A 161 18.48 -6.36 -18.94
N ASP A 162 17.82 -5.48 -19.69
CA ASP A 162 17.48 -4.13 -19.23
C ASP A 162 16.55 -4.17 -18.01
N VAL A 163 15.54 -5.05 -18.04
CA VAL A 163 14.63 -5.27 -16.90
C VAL A 163 15.39 -5.79 -15.69
N ILE A 164 16.32 -6.74 -15.89
CA ILE A 164 17.15 -7.29 -14.81
C ILE A 164 18.01 -6.21 -14.18
N ILE A 165 18.68 -5.39 -14.98
CA ILE A 165 19.52 -4.27 -14.51
C ILE A 165 18.67 -3.25 -13.74
N LEU A 166 17.51 -2.88 -14.26
CA LEU A 166 16.62 -1.94 -13.62
C LEU A 166 16.14 -2.45 -12.26
N LEU A 167 15.69 -3.70 -12.18
CA LEU A 167 15.28 -4.32 -10.92
C LEU A 167 16.43 -4.45 -9.93
N LYS A 168 17.64 -4.83 -10.41
CA LYS A 168 18.86 -4.91 -9.60
C LYS A 168 19.19 -3.58 -8.93
N ASN A 169 19.04 -2.47 -9.64
CA ASN A 169 19.33 -1.12 -9.15
C ASN A 169 18.27 -0.59 -8.15
N LYS A 170 17.06 -1.18 -8.15
CA LYS A 170 15.97 -0.84 -7.21
C LYS A 170 16.05 -1.55 -5.86
N LEU A 171 16.93 -2.54 -5.74
CA LEU A 171 17.08 -3.35 -4.54
C LEU A 171 18.39 -3.02 -3.82
N SER A 172 18.31 -2.83 -2.51
CA SER A 172 19.51 -2.78 -1.65
C SER A 172 20.16 -4.16 -1.56
N ASN A 173 21.39 -4.22 -1.08
CA ASN A 173 22.08 -5.51 -0.86
C ASN A 173 21.32 -6.37 0.16
N GLU A 174 20.76 -5.76 1.20
CA GLU A 174 19.92 -6.44 2.18
C GLU A 174 18.65 -7.03 1.55
N ASP A 175 17.97 -6.27 0.65
CA ASP A 175 16.80 -6.75 -0.08
C ASP A 175 17.15 -7.95 -0.98
N LYS A 176 18.32 -7.91 -1.65
CA LYS A 176 18.80 -9.01 -2.51
C LYS A 176 19.06 -10.28 -1.71
N GLU A 177 19.73 -10.16 -0.56
CA GLU A 177 19.98 -11.31 0.33
C GLU A 177 18.67 -11.90 0.86
N LYS A 178 17.72 -11.06 1.28
CA LYS A 178 16.39 -11.51 1.71
C LYS A 178 15.65 -12.21 0.58
N ALA A 179 15.63 -11.63 -0.62
CA ALA A 179 14.97 -12.22 -1.77
C ALA A 179 15.54 -13.61 -2.12
N LEU A 180 16.85 -13.80 -2.09
CA LEU A 180 17.50 -15.10 -2.33
C LEU A 180 17.10 -16.16 -1.29
N LYS A 181 16.99 -15.77 0.00
CA LYS A 181 16.61 -16.67 1.11
C LYS A 181 15.13 -17.01 1.07
N GLU A 182 14.29 -16.01 0.91
CA GLU A 182 12.84 -16.15 0.99
C GLU A 182 12.26 -16.92 -0.22
N THR A 183 12.92 -16.88 -1.39
CA THR A 183 12.41 -17.49 -2.62
C THR A 183 12.89 -18.92 -2.89
N LEU A 184 13.49 -19.60 -1.91
CA LEU A 184 14.01 -20.95 -2.05
C LEU A 184 12.94 -21.97 -2.49
N THR A 185 11.70 -21.79 -2.08
CA THR A 185 10.56 -22.66 -2.37
C THR A 185 9.60 -22.09 -3.42
N THR A 186 9.96 -20.95 -4.04
CA THR A 186 9.15 -20.32 -5.09
C THR A 186 9.25 -21.11 -6.40
N THR A 187 8.32 -20.91 -7.33
CA THR A 187 8.34 -21.51 -8.68
C THR A 187 9.70 -21.31 -9.35
N ILE A 188 10.26 -22.37 -9.89
CA ILE A 188 11.65 -22.45 -10.41
C ILE A 188 12.01 -21.28 -11.33
N TRP A 189 11.20 -21.01 -12.36
CA TRP A 189 11.49 -19.94 -13.30
C TRP A 189 11.54 -18.54 -12.67
N ILE A 190 10.69 -18.27 -11.65
CA ILE A 190 10.71 -17.00 -10.90
C ILE A 190 12.00 -16.91 -10.08
N ARG A 191 12.38 -18.02 -9.43
CA ARG A 191 13.60 -18.09 -8.64
C ARG A 191 14.83 -17.86 -9.51
N ASP A 192 14.91 -18.46 -10.70
CA ASP A 192 16.06 -18.29 -11.62
C ASP A 192 16.23 -16.81 -11.99
N ILE A 193 15.13 -16.11 -12.26
CA ILE A 193 15.14 -14.67 -12.54
C ILE A 193 15.60 -13.88 -11.30
N ILE A 194 15.09 -14.21 -10.10
CA ILE A 194 15.52 -13.54 -8.86
C ILE A 194 17.02 -13.77 -8.62
N VAL A 195 17.51 -14.95 -8.87
CA VAL A 195 18.95 -15.26 -8.78
C VAL A 195 19.76 -14.40 -9.75
N SER A 196 19.30 -14.23 -10.99
CA SER A 196 20.00 -13.38 -11.99
C SER A 196 19.95 -11.88 -11.62
N ILE A 197 18.89 -11.42 -10.94
CA ILE A 197 18.78 -10.04 -10.44
C ILE A 197 19.69 -9.81 -9.23
N CYS A 198 19.75 -10.77 -8.30
CA CYS A 198 20.35 -10.58 -6.98
C CYS A 198 21.84 -10.97 -6.95
N LYS A 199 22.30 -11.91 -7.78
CA LYS A 199 23.71 -12.27 -7.85
C LYS A 199 24.47 -11.30 -8.77
N GLU A 200 25.71 -10.98 -8.40
CA GLU A 200 26.63 -10.35 -9.31
C GLU A 200 27.04 -11.39 -10.38
N LYS A 201 27.09 -10.99 -11.67
CA LYS A 201 27.76 -11.80 -12.66
C LYS A 201 29.24 -11.92 -12.23
N LEU A 202 29.68 -13.12 -11.86
CA LEU A 202 31.08 -13.43 -11.67
C LEU A 202 31.85 -13.17 -12.98
#